data_cf15df17f98dd616efeb21d4723af898
#
_entry.id   cf15df17f98dd616efeb21d4723af898
#
_cell.length_a   1.000
_cell.length_b   1.000
_cell.length_c   1.000
_cell.angle_alpha   90.00
_cell.angle_beta   90.00
_cell.angle_gamma   90.00
#
_symmetry.space_group_name_H-M   'P 1'
#
loop_
_entity.id
_entity.type
_entity.pdbx_description
1 polymer ?
#
loop_
_entity_poly.entity_id
_entity_poly.type
_entity_poly.pdbx_seq_one_letter_code
_entity_poly.pdbx_strand_id
1 'polypeptide(L)'
;DTNLANLGWSLTGKNKNVFVEQPRTEEERKQLKGKRPDYVLYSKESERPLIIIEAKKKGEKIDKALEQGIEYARALNAPLVFATDGVFCKAYHTGANRTPILNGEEIDEFIRETLALKFLSSWEVNTVSPKVQYDRKELIKIFDEANNMLRGDGLRAGIERFGEFANILFLKLVSESEQLKRESGIKTNFDMACSWECIKNIPLSTRIEYINKTVYEKLNKLYSTEIFTPLTIRDESILKEIMDKLDPLMLTDVD
;
A
#
# COMPACT_ATOMS: atom_id res chain seq x y z
N ASP A 1 6.01 -2.63 -19.93
CA ASP A 1 6.18 -1.21 -19.57
C ASP A 1 4.97 -0.66 -18.80
N THR A 2 3.75 -0.93 -19.26
CA THR A 2 2.52 -0.44 -18.60
C THR A 2 2.39 -0.95 -17.16
N ASN A 3 2.72 -2.22 -16.91
CA ASN A 3 2.66 -2.82 -15.57
C ASN A 3 3.63 -2.12 -14.60
N LEU A 4 4.85 -1.83 -15.02
CA LEU A 4 5.83 -1.13 -14.20
C LEU A 4 5.38 0.31 -13.88
N ALA A 5 4.81 1.01 -14.85
CA ALA A 5 4.28 2.36 -14.63
C ALA A 5 3.14 2.38 -13.61
N ASN A 6 2.22 1.40 -13.65
CA ASN A 6 1.13 1.25 -12.69
C ASN A 6 1.63 0.96 -11.25
N LEU A 7 2.81 0.36 -11.13
CA LEU A 7 3.49 0.12 -9.85
C LEU A 7 4.34 1.32 -9.38
N GLY A 8 4.29 2.45 -10.09
CA GLY A 8 5.00 3.67 -9.72
C GLY A 8 6.47 3.72 -10.18
N TRP A 9 6.91 2.78 -11.03
CA TRP A 9 8.22 2.82 -11.67
C TRP A 9 8.22 3.81 -12.85
N SER A 10 9.30 4.56 -13.03
CA SER A 10 9.40 5.62 -14.04
C SER A 10 10.41 5.27 -15.13
N LEU A 11 9.92 5.09 -16.37
CA LEU A 11 10.75 4.82 -17.53
C LEU A 11 11.33 6.09 -18.14
N THR A 12 10.69 7.26 -17.89
CA THR A 12 11.03 8.55 -18.52
C THR A 12 10.99 9.69 -17.51
N GLY A 13 11.50 10.85 -17.87
CA GLY A 13 11.43 12.08 -17.08
C GLY A 13 12.52 12.21 -16.01
N LYS A 14 12.39 13.23 -15.14
CA LYS A 14 13.39 13.56 -14.10
C LYS A 14 13.55 12.48 -13.05
N ASN A 15 12.51 11.71 -12.79
CA ASN A 15 12.49 10.66 -11.78
C ASN A 15 12.65 9.27 -12.41
N LYS A 16 13.26 9.18 -13.59
CA LYS A 16 13.53 7.91 -14.26
C LYS A 16 14.34 7.00 -13.36
N ASN A 17 13.79 5.82 -13.05
CA ASN A 17 14.45 4.79 -12.26
C ASN A 17 14.32 3.38 -12.88
N VAL A 18 13.86 3.29 -14.12
CA VAL A 18 13.86 2.07 -14.94
C VAL A 18 14.77 2.28 -16.13
N PHE A 19 15.73 1.39 -16.31
CA PHE A 19 16.68 1.41 -17.43
C PHE A 19 16.51 0.13 -18.24
N VAL A 20 16.38 0.29 -19.56
CA VAL A 20 16.11 -0.79 -20.52
C VAL A 20 17.38 -1.14 -21.26
N GLU A 21 17.71 -2.42 -21.37
CA GLU A 21 18.86 -3.00 -22.06
C GLU A 21 20.24 -2.47 -21.63
N GLN A 22 20.28 -1.67 -20.58
CA GLN A 22 21.54 -1.14 -20.03
C GLN A 22 21.36 -0.70 -18.57
N PRO A 23 22.39 -0.81 -17.75
CA PRO A 23 22.39 -0.23 -16.41
C PRO A 23 22.58 1.29 -16.47
N ARG A 24 22.48 1.94 -15.33
CA ARG A 24 22.52 3.39 -15.21
C ARG A 24 23.93 3.97 -15.42
N THR A 25 24.96 3.29 -14.89
CA THR A 25 26.32 3.81 -14.86
C THR A 25 27.30 2.99 -15.73
N GLU A 26 28.42 3.62 -16.10
CA GLU A 26 29.50 2.94 -16.85
C GLU A 26 30.20 1.86 -16.01
N GLU A 27 30.31 2.06 -14.70
CA GLU A 27 30.86 1.07 -13.76
C GLU A 27 30.01 -0.20 -13.76
N GLU A 28 28.71 -0.06 -13.69
CA GLU A 28 27.75 -1.17 -13.76
C GLU A 28 27.80 -1.89 -15.13
N ARG A 29 28.00 -1.15 -16.22
CA ARG A 29 28.21 -1.77 -17.55
C ARG A 29 29.47 -2.64 -17.58
N LYS A 30 30.55 -2.17 -16.95
CA LYS A 30 31.79 -2.96 -16.83
C LYS A 30 31.58 -4.21 -15.99
N GLN A 31 30.83 -4.12 -14.88
CA GLN A 31 30.47 -5.26 -14.04
C GLN A 31 29.69 -6.33 -14.81
N LEU A 32 28.80 -5.93 -15.70
CA LEU A 32 28.04 -6.83 -16.57
C LEU A 32 28.85 -7.45 -17.71
N LYS A 33 30.10 -7.00 -17.95
CA LYS A 33 31.01 -7.56 -18.98
C LYS A 33 30.37 -7.61 -20.38
N GLY A 34 29.63 -6.57 -20.74
CA GLY A 34 28.91 -6.46 -22.02
C GLY A 34 27.57 -7.20 -22.12
N LYS A 35 27.16 -7.88 -21.08
CA LYS A 35 25.81 -8.45 -20.98
C LYS A 35 24.77 -7.35 -20.76
N ARG A 36 23.54 -7.58 -21.19
CA ARG A 36 22.47 -6.58 -21.17
C ARG A 36 21.22 -7.19 -20.54
N PRO A 37 20.84 -6.77 -19.31
CA PRO A 37 19.55 -7.13 -18.73
C PRO A 37 18.43 -6.42 -19.47
N ASP A 38 17.26 -7.04 -19.60
CA ASP A 38 16.14 -6.40 -20.27
C ASP A 38 15.70 -5.14 -19.49
N TYR A 39 15.60 -5.22 -18.15
CA TYR A 39 15.35 -4.04 -17.30
C TYR A 39 16.19 -4.08 -16.03
N VAL A 40 16.63 -2.89 -15.62
CA VAL A 40 17.22 -2.64 -14.29
C VAL A 40 16.42 -1.55 -13.61
N LEU A 41 15.85 -1.85 -12.44
CA LEU A 41 15.04 -0.93 -11.64
C LEU A 41 15.85 -0.47 -10.44
N TYR A 42 15.87 0.84 -10.22
CA TYR A 42 16.68 1.50 -9.20
C TYR A 42 15.82 2.16 -8.12
N SER A 43 16.36 2.25 -6.92
CA SER A 43 15.79 3.13 -5.89
C SER A 43 15.89 4.59 -6.33
N LYS A 44 14.82 5.34 -6.15
CA LYS A 44 14.79 6.78 -6.45
C LYS A 44 15.69 7.59 -5.52
N GLU A 45 15.82 7.15 -4.26
CA GLU A 45 16.60 7.88 -3.25
C GLU A 45 18.07 7.47 -3.27
N SER A 46 18.35 6.18 -3.15
CA SER A 46 19.72 5.66 -3.03
C SER A 46 20.41 5.38 -4.36
N GLU A 47 19.64 5.45 -5.47
CA GLU A 47 20.11 5.20 -6.83
C GLU A 47 20.76 3.81 -7.05
N ARG A 48 20.58 2.89 -6.09
CA ARG A 48 21.08 1.53 -6.17
C ARG A 48 20.14 0.60 -6.95
N PRO A 49 20.67 -0.40 -7.66
CA PRO A 49 19.85 -1.43 -8.29
C PRO A 49 19.04 -2.21 -7.24
N LEU A 50 17.74 -2.37 -7.48
CA LEU A 50 16.82 -3.12 -6.64
C LEU A 50 16.32 -4.38 -7.32
N ILE A 51 15.97 -4.29 -8.60
CA ILE A 51 15.34 -5.39 -9.34
C ILE A 51 15.98 -5.51 -10.71
N ILE A 52 16.28 -6.75 -11.11
CA ILE A 52 16.58 -7.12 -12.49
C ILE A 52 15.36 -7.85 -13.05
N ILE A 53 14.94 -7.51 -14.26
CA ILE A 53 13.87 -8.21 -14.97
C ILE A 53 14.40 -8.75 -16.28
N GLU A 54 14.15 -10.03 -16.54
CA GLU A 54 14.36 -10.70 -17.81
C GLU A 54 13.01 -11.09 -18.41
N ALA A 55 12.75 -10.63 -19.62
CA ALA A 55 11.50 -10.87 -20.34
C ALA A 55 11.71 -11.82 -21.51
N LYS A 56 10.84 -12.79 -21.65
CA LYS A 56 10.83 -13.74 -22.77
C LYS A 56 9.52 -13.63 -23.57
N LYS A 57 9.53 -14.16 -24.76
CA LYS A 57 8.31 -14.30 -25.54
C LYS A 57 7.40 -15.32 -24.90
N LYS A 58 6.08 -15.11 -25.05
CA LYS A 58 5.07 -16.03 -24.51
C LYS A 58 5.35 -17.47 -24.90
N GLY A 59 5.40 -18.33 -23.88
CA GLY A 59 5.65 -19.77 -24.04
C GLY A 59 7.13 -20.19 -24.07
N GLU A 60 8.07 -19.27 -23.93
CA GLU A 60 9.49 -19.60 -23.75
C GLU A 60 9.81 -19.99 -22.31
N LYS A 61 10.92 -20.73 -22.12
CA LYS A 61 11.33 -21.23 -20.79
C LYS A 61 11.81 -20.07 -19.91
N ILE A 62 11.02 -19.72 -18.91
CA ILE A 62 11.29 -18.66 -17.93
C ILE A 62 12.50 -19.02 -17.04
N ASP A 63 12.75 -20.30 -16.77
CA ASP A 63 13.84 -20.72 -15.87
C ASP A 63 15.23 -20.27 -16.37
N LYS A 64 15.49 -20.35 -17.68
CA LYS A 64 16.74 -19.84 -18.26
C LYS A 64 16.86 -18.32 -18.14
N ALA A 65 15.75 -17.60 -18.27
CA ALA A 65 15.71 -16.16 -18.06
C ALA A 65 16.02 -15.82 -16.60
N LEU A 66 15.45 -16.59 -15.67
CA LEU A 66 15.71 -16.40 -14.25
C LEU A 66 17.19 -16.63 -13.91
N GLU A 67 17.80 -17.70 -14.41
CA GLU A 67 19.24 -17.96 -14.23
C GLU A 67 20.10 -16.80 -14.77
N GLN A 68 19.79 -16.31 -15.96
CA GLN A 68 20.46 -15.16 -16.57
C GLN A 68 20.31 -13.90 -15.73
N GLY A 69 19.10 -13.60 -15.28
CA GLY A 69 18.81 -12.46 -14.41
C GLY A 69 19.53 -12.54 -13.06
N ILE A 70 19.66 -13.74 -12.48
CA ILE A 70 20.42 -13.96 -11.24
C ILE A 70 21.90 -13.60 -11.41
N GLU A 71 22.52 -13.96 -12.53
CA GLU A 71 23.90 -13.56 -12.82
C GLU A 71 24.03 -12.03 -12.86
N TYR A 72 23.11 -11.33 -13.53
CA TYR A 72 23.12 -9.87 -13.62
C TYR A 72 22.89 -9.21 -12.27
N ALA A 73 21.92 -9.72 -11.52
CA ALA A 73 21.59 -9.20 -10.20
C ALA A 73 22.76 -9.34 -9.22
N ARG A 74 23.48 -10.46 -9.26
CA ARG A 74 24.69 -10.65 -8.46
C ARG A 74 25.81 -9.69 -8.88
N ALA A 75 26.00 -9.46 -10.18
CA ALA A 75 26.98 -8.52 -10.67
C ALA A 75 26.68 -7.07 -10.25
N LEU A 76 25.41 -6.70 -10.19
CA LEU A 76 24.95 -5.35 -9.81
C LEU A 76 24.57 -5.20 -8.33
N ASN A 77 24.70 -6.25 -7.52
CA ASN A 77 24.23 -6.31 -6.13
C ASN A 77 22.75 -5.96 -5.96
N ALA A 78 21.91 -6.33 -6.93
CA ALA A 78 20.47 -6.20 -6.83
C ALA A 78 19.89 -7.35 -6.00
N PRO A 79 18.99 -7.09 -5.04
CA PRO A 79 18.44 -8.14 -4.19
C PRO A 79 17.43 -9.04 -4.90
N LEU A 80 16.73 -8.53 -5.91
CA LEU A 80 15.61 -9.21 -6.54
C LEU A 80 15.81 -9.41 -8.04
N VAL A 81 15.31 -10.53 -8.52
CA VAL A 81 15.22 -10.87 -9.94
C VAL A 81 13.79 -11.30 -10.25
N PHE A 82 13.28 -10.86 -11.38
CA PHE A 82 12.05 -11.38 -11.95
C PHE A 82 12.30 -11.88 -13.37
N ALA A 83 11.73 -13.01 -13.71
CA ALA A 83 11.69 -13.52 -15.07
C ALA A 83 10.22 -13.72 -15.49
N THR A 84 9.86 -13.26 -16.69
CA THR A 84 8.48 -13.33 -17.18
C THR A 84 8.41 -13.61 -18.67
N ASP A 85 7.32 -14.28 -19.09
CA ASP A 85 6.92 -14.39 -20.49
C ASP A 85 5.65 -13.56 -20.81
N GLY A 86 5.28 -12.67 -19.88
CA GLY A 86 4.08 -11.84 -19.98
C GLY A 86 2.80 -12.51 -19.46
N VAL A 87 2.84 -13.82 -19.17
CA VAL A 87 1.74 -14.59 -18.56
C VAL A 87 2.13 -15.09 -17.19
N PHE A 88 3.31 -15.68 -17.09
CA PHE A 88 3.87 -16.18 -15.84
C PHE A 88 5.02 -15.30 -15.40
N CYS A 89 5.22 -15.22 -14.10
CA CYS A 89 6.32 -14.52 -13.49
C CYS A 89 6.95 -15.40 -12.41
N LYS A 90 8.30 -15.42 -12.36
CA LYS A 90 9.07 -16.05 -11.28
C LYS A 90 9.96 -15.02 -10.64
N ALA A 91 10.07 -15.03 -9.33
CA ALA A 91 10.94 -14.16 -8.57
C ALA A 91 12.06 -14.94 -7.87
N TYR A 92 13.19 -14.26 -7.61
CA TYR A 92 14.33 -14.83 -6.89
C TYR A 92 15.03 -13.75 -6.06
N HIS A 93 15.40 -14.08 -4.83
CA HIS A 93 16.16 -13.23 -3.94
C HIS A 93 17.63 -13.67 -3.91
N THR A 94 18.53 -12.83 -4.42
CA THR A 94 19.94 -13.15 -4.64
C THR A 94 20.73 -13.42 -3.36
N GLY A 95 20.47 -12.67 -2.29
CA GLY A 95 21.16 -12.80 -1.01
C GLY A 95 20.78 -14.08 -0.26
N ALA A 96 19.53 -14.51 -0.35
CA ALA A 96 19.02 -15.72 0.32
C ALA A 96 19.07 -16.96 -0.58
N ASN A 97 19.34 -16.81 -1.87
CA ASN A 97 19.36 -17.89 -2.87
C ASN A 97 18.05 -18.70 -2.93
N ARG A 98 16.90 -18.02 -2.92
CA ARG A 98 15.58 -18.65 -2.92
C ARG A 98 14.48 -17.69 -3.42
N THR A 99 13.29 -18.21 -3.63
CA THR A 99 12.11 -17.41 -3.95
C THR A 99 11.78 -16.47 -2.80
N PRO A 100 11.57 -15.17 -3.04
CA PRO A 100 11.13 -14.23 -2.02
C PRO A 100 9.68 -14.51 -1.61
N ILE A 101 9.40 -14.32 -0.32
CA ILE A 101 8.07 -14.52 0.27
C ILE A 101 7.51 -13.18 0.73
N LEU A 102 6.26 -12.93 0.38
CA LEU A 102 5.49 -11.79 0.84
C LEU A 102 4.24 -12.28 1.55
N ASN A 103 4.08 -11.93 2.82
CA ASN A 103 2.92 -12.31 3.64
C ASN A 103 2.63 -13.82 3.66
N GLY A 104 3.69 -14.64 3.60
CA GLY A 104 3.58 -16.11 3.62
C GLY A 104 3.43 -16.75 2.23
N GLU A 105 3.31 -15.99 1.16
CA GLU A 105 3.18 -16.50 -0.21
C GLU A 105 4.40 -16.15 -1.07
N GLU A 106 4.73 -17.02 -2.03
CA GLU A 106 5.79 -16.75 -3.00
C GLU A 106 5.36 -15.62 -3.93
N ILE A 107 6.32 -14.71 -4.24
CA ILE A 107 6.03 -13.60 -5.15
C ILE A 107 6.07 -14.12 -6.59
N ASP A 108 4.98 -13.94 -7.30
CA ASP A 108 4.78 -14.30 -8.70
C ASP A 108 4.39 -13.11 -9.60
N GLU A 109 4.48 -11.89 -9.08
CA GLU A 109 4.19 -10.64 -9.79
C GLU A 109 5.20 -9.54 -9.47
N PHE A 110 5.24 -8.51 -10.33
CA PHE A 110 6.08 -7.35 -10.10
C PHE A 110 5.61 -6.54 -8.90
N ILE A 111 6.55 -5.97 -8.16
CA ILE A 111 6.30 -5.23 -6.93
C ILE A 111 6.72 -3.77 -7.04
N ARG A 112 6.15 -2.93 -6.18
CA ARG A 112 6.49 -1.51 -6.05
C ARG A 112 7.87 -1.31 -5.43
N GLU A 113 8.49 -0.14 -5.67
CA GLU A 113 9.78 0.24 -5.10
C GLU A 113 9.82 0.12 -3.58
N THR A 114 8.79 0.64 -2.90
CA THR A 114 8.68 0.60 -1.43
C THR A 114 8.71 -0.81 -0.86
N LEU A 115 8.14 -1.76 -1.58
CA LEU A 115 8.18 -3.18 -1.21
C LEU A 115 9.54 -3.79 -1.55
N ALA A 116 10.10 -3.49 -2.71
CA ALA A 116 11.43 -3.97 -3.11
C ALA A 116 12.52 -3.54 -2.12
N LEU A 117 12.41 -2.35 -1.53
CA LEU A 117 13.33 -1.87 -0.50
C LEU A 117 13.31 -2.73 0.77
N LYS A 118 12.17 -3.30 1.14
CA LYS A 118 12.05 -4.20 2.30
C LYS A 118 12.84 -5.50 2.08
N PHE A 119 12.96 -5.96 0.84
CA PHE A 119 13.75 -7.13 0.49
C PHE A 119 15.27 -6.91 0.47
N LEU A 120 15.76 -5.70 0.76
CA LEU A 120 17.19 -5.46 0.98
C LEU A 120 17.73 -6.15 2.22
N SER A 121 16.91 -6.33 3.24
CA SER A 121 17.30 -6.89 4.54
C SER A 121 16.79 -8.31 4.78
N SER A 122 15.80 -8.78 4.02
CA SER A 122 15.20 -10.10 4.20
C SER A 122 14.62 -10.63 2.88
N TRP A 123 14.63 -11.95 2.72
CA TRP A 123 13.95 -12.65 1.62
C TRP A 123 12.46 -12.90 1.93
N GLU A 124 12.07 -12.79 3.17
CA GLU A 124 10.70 -12.89 3.65
C GLU A 124 10.30 -11.55 4.26
N VAL A 125 9.25 -10.98 3.72
CA VAL A 125 8.71 -9.70 4.14
C VAL A 125 7.24 -9.89 4.51
N ASN A 126 6.92 -9.56 5.74
CA ASN A 126 5.56 -9.43 6.20
C ASN A 126 5.24 -7.93 6.22
N THR A 127 4.47 -7.46 5.26
CA THR A 127 3.99 -6.07 5.21
C THR A 127 2.78 -5.86 6.07
N VAL A 128 2.21 -6.96 6.51
CA VAL A 128 1.02 -7.00 7.32
C VAL A 128 1.47 -7.15 8.76
N SER A 129 1.17 -6.18 9.61
CA SER A 129 0.71 -6.48 10.96
C SER A 129 -0.32 -7.60 10.79
N PRO A 130 -0.33 -8.66 11.60
CA PRO A 130 -1.10 -9.85 11.30
C PRO A 130 -2.46 -9.45 10.76
N LYS A 131 -2.72 -9.77 9.48
CA LYS A 131 -4.03 -9.56 8.87
C LYS A 131 -4.99 -10.29 9.79
N VAL A 132 -5.67 -9.55 10.62
CA VAL A 132 -6.94 -10.05 11.11
C VAL A 132 -7.79 -10.05 9.86
N GLN A 133 -7.87 -11.20 9.16
CA GLN A 133 -8.84 -11.41 8.11
C GLN A 133 -10.19 -11.26 8.79
N TYR A 134 -10.74 -10.04 8.73
CA TYR A 134 -12.10 -9.84 9.17
C TYR A 134 -12.99 -10.49 8.13
N ASP A 135 -13.50 -11.65 8.49
CA ASP A 135 -14.61 -12.31 7.79
C ASP A 135 -15.75 -11.28 7.69
N ARG A 136 -16.43 -11.25 6.56
CA ARG A 136 -17.66 -10.48 6.35
C ARG A 136 -18.63 -10.53 7.53
N LYS A 137 -18.65 -11.65 8.25
CA LYS A 137 -19.46 -11.83 9.48
C LYS A 137 -19.00 -10.93 10.62
N GLU A 138 -17.71 -10.70 10.78
CA GLU A 138 -17.19 -9.79 11.81
C GLU A 138 -17.52 -8.34 11.48
N LEU A 139 -17.41 -7.93 10.22
CA LEU A 139 -17.84 -6.59 9.78
C LEU A 139 -19.35 -6.37 10.04
N ILE A 140 -20.18 -7.36 9.71
CA ILE A 140 -21.62 -7.31 10.00
C ILE A 140 -21.85 -7.19 11.51
N LYS A 141 -21.13 -7.96 12.31
CA LYS A 141 -21.23 -7.91 13.77
C LYS A 141 -20.85 -6.53 14.33
N ILE A 142 -19.74 -5.94 13.86
CA ILE A 142 -19.32 -4.59 14.26
C ILE A 142 -20.40 -3.56 13.86
N PHE A 143 -20.95 -3.69 12.66
CA PHE A 143 -22.06 -2.83 12.22
C PHE A 143 -23.28 -2.95 13.11
N ASP A 144 -23.71 -4.17 13.47
CA ASP A 144 -24.85 -4.41 14.35
C ASP A 144 -24.61 -3.87 15.77
N GLU A 145 -23.42 -4.03 16.29
CA GLU A 145 -23.02 -3.50 17.60
C GLU A 145 -23.02 -1.95 17.58
N ALA A 146 -22.41 -1.33 16.57
CA ALA A 146 -22.43 0.12 16.40
C ALA A 146 -23.86 0.68 16.26
N ASN A 147 -24.71 -0.01 15.48
CA ASN A 147 -26.10 0.35 15.33
C ASN A 147 -26.89 0.30 16.66
N ASN A 148 -26.58 -0.68 17.52
CA ASN A 148 -27.18 -0.78 18.85
C ASN A 148 -26.70 0.34 19.79
N MET A 149 -25.42 0.71 19.76
CA MET A 149 -24.85 1.83 20.52
C MET A 149 -25.50 3.15 20.10
N LEU A 150 -25.59 3.42 18.81
CA LEU A 150 -26.21 4.62 18.26
C LEU A 150 -27.71 4.70 18.59
N ARG A 151 -28.38 3.54 18.70
CA ARG A 151 -29.75 3.49 19.20
C ARG A 151 -29.83 3.90 20.67
N GLY A 152 -28.87 3.49 21.49
CA GLY A 152 -28.75 3.87 22.90
C GLY A 152 -28.55 5.37 23.08
N ASP A 153 -27.84 6.04 22.16
CA ASP A 153 -27.63 7.49 22.13
C ASP A 153 -28.87 8.28 21.68
N GLY A 154 -29.96 7.61 21.31
CA GLY A 154 -31.21 8.23 20.92
C GLY A 154 -31.36 8.58 19.45
N LEU A 155 -30.44 8.13 18.58
CA LEU A 155 -30.57 8.30 17.13
C LEU A 155 -31.76 7.47 16.59
N ARG A 156 -32.51 8.05 15.66
CA ARG A 156 -33.65 7.38 15.05
C ARG A 156 -33.25 6.20 14.19
N ALA A 157 -34.15 5.24 14.01
CA ALA A 157 -33.89 4.05 13.22
C ALA A 157 -33.66 4.36 11.73
N GLY A 158 -32.87 3.53 11.06
CA GLY A 158 -32.69 3.55 9.61
C GLY A 158 -31.57 4.48 9.16
N ILE A 159 -31.86 5.44 8.29
CA ILE A 159 -30.89 6.27 7.56
C ILE A 159 -29.97 7.08 8.50
N GLU A 160 -30.48 7.59 9.62
CA GLU A 160 -29.65 8.41 10.54
C GLU A 160 -28.50 7.59 11.13
N ARG A 161 -28.77 6.42 11.71
CA ARG A 161 -27.74 5.56 12.31
C ARG A 161 -26.77 5.02 11.27
N PHE A 162 -27.30 4.67 10.10
CA PHE A 162 -26.45 4.24 8.98
C PHE A 162 -25.54 5.37 8.53
N GLY A 163 -26.04 6.59 8.41
CA GLY A 163 -25.26 7.77 8.02
C GLY A 163 -24.13 8.06 9.01
N GLU A 164 -24.42 8.01 10.32
CA GLU A 164 -23.41 8.22 11.37
C GLU A 164 -22.29 7.19 11.27
N PHE A 165 -22.65 5.90 11.21
CA PHE A 165 -21.65 4.83 11.09
C PHE A 165 -20.85 4.95 9.79
N ALA A 166 -21.52 5.22 8.68
CA ALA A 166 -20.89 5.39 7.37
C ALA A 166 -19.88 6.55 7.37
N ASN A 167 -20.22 7.69 7.98
CA ASN A 167 -19.29 8.82 8.11
C ASN A 167 -18.02 8.45 8.88
N ILE A 168 -18.14 7.70 9.98
CA ILE A 168 -16.99 7.25 10.77
C ILE A 168 -16.16 6.23 9.98
N LEU A 169 -16.83 5.31 9.28
CA LEU A 169 -16.18 4.30 8.44
C LEU A 169 -15.40 4.95 7.28
N PHE A 170 -16.02 5.90 6.57
CA PHE A 170 -15.37 6.64 5.48
C PHE A 170 -14.20 7.47 5.97
N LEU A 171 -14.30 8.07 7.15
CA LEU A 171 -13.17 8.79 7.75
C LEU A 171 -11.96 7.89 7.93
N LYS A 172 -12.17 6.68 8.44
CA LYS A 172 -11.09 5.68 8.58
C LYS A 172 -10.55 5.26 7.23
N LEU A 173 -11.42 4.90 6.28
CA LEU A 173 -11.04 4.48 4.92
C LEU A 173 -10.19 5.55 4.20
N VAL A 174 -10.60 6.81 4.28
CA VAL A 174 -9.85 7.94 3.69
C VAL A 174 -8.49 8.07 4.36
N SER A 175 -8.44 8.01 5.69
CA SER A 175 -7.17 8.09 6.44
C SER A 175 -6.20 6.98 6.04
N GLU A 176 -6.66 5.74 5.94
CA GLU A 176 -5.84 4.60 5.49
C GLU A 176 -5.37 4.75 4.04
N SER A 177 -6.28 5.12 3.14
CA SER A 177 -5.93 5.34 1.73
C SER A 177 -4.86 6.43 1.55
N GLU A 178 -4.98 7.53 2.27
CA GLU A 178 -3.99 8.62 2.22
C GLU A 178 -2.65 8.24 2.86
N GLN A 179 -2.68 7.43 3.90
CA GLN A 179 -1.46 6.87 4.49
C GLN A 179 -0.75 5.94 3.50
N LEU A 180 -1.48 5.02 2.84
CA LEU A 180 -0.92 4.13 1.82
C LEU A 180 -0.32 4.90 0.63
N LYS A 181 -0.98 5.99 0.19
CA LYS A 181 -0.42 6.87 -0.85
C LYS A 181 0.91 7.46 -0.42
N ARG A 182 1.03 7.95 0.81
CA ARG A 182 2.28 8.50 1.35
C ARG A 182 3.37 7.45 1.45
N GLU A 183 3.06 6.28 1.97
CA GLU A 183 3.99 5.15 2.05
C GLU A 183 4.46 4.70 0.65
N SER A 184 3.61 4.89 -0.36
CA SER A 184 3.93 4.68 -1.78
C SER A 184 4.67 5.85 -2.44
N GLY A 185 5.04 6.90 -1.67
CA GLY A 185 5.72 8.09 -2.20
C GLY A 185 4.85 9.02 -3.04
N ILE A 186 3.54 8.84 -3.05
CA ILE A 186 2.58 9.70 -3.75
C ILE A 186 2.35 10.97 -2.91
N LYS A 187 2.62 12.12 -3.50
CA LYS A 187 2.30 13.40 -2.85
C LYS A 187 0.79 13.56 -2.73
N THR A 188 0.32 13.82 -1.53
CA THR A 188 -1.08 14.12 -1.25
C THR A 188 -1.21 15.50 -0.58
N ASN A 189 -2.36 16.13 -0.74
CA ASN A 189 -2.70 17.36 -0.04
C ASN A 189 -3.48 17.08 1.25
N PHE A 190 -3.52 15.81 1.67
CA PHE A 190 -4.19 15.41 2.89
C PHE A 190 -3.48 15.95 4.12
N ASP A 191 -4.22 16.66 4.97
CA ASP A 191 -3.71 17.16 6.24
C ASP A 191 -3.68 16.04 7.28
N MET A 192 -2.50 15.76 7.85
CA MET A 192 -2.33 14.72 8.88
C MET A 192 -3.14 14.98 10.13
N ALA A 193 -3.54 16.23 10.39
CA ALA A 193 -4.49 16.54 11.45
C ALA A 193 -5.86 15.86 11.25
N CYS A 194 -6.18 15.47 10.01
CA CYS A 194 -7.39 14.72 9.68
C CYS A 194 -7.19 13.19 9.70
N SER A 195 -6.00 12.70 10.05
CA SER A 195 -5.75 11.25 10.11
C SER A 195 -6.47 10.59 11.27
N TRP A 196 -6.81 9.31 11.08
CA TRP A 196 -7.45 8.48 12.11
C TRP A 196 -6.64 8.49 13.43
N GLU A 197 -5.33 8.34 13.34
CA GLU A 197 -4.44 8.36 14.50
C GLU A 197 -4.44 9.71 15.22
N CYS A 198 -4.43 10.82 14.48
CA CYS A 198 -4.51 12.14 15.08
C CYS A 198 -5.84 12.31 15.83
N ILE A 199 -6.96 11.92 15.21
CA ILE A 199 -8.30 12.03 15.79
C ILE A 199 -8.43 11.20 17.07
N LYS A 200 -7.88 10.00 17.11
CA LYS A 200 -7.84 9.15 18.32
C LYS A 200 -7.14 9.83 19.50
N ASN A 201 -6.14 10.65 19.24
CA ASN A 201 -5.37 11.38 20.25
C ASN A 201 -6.04 12.69 20.72
N ILE A 202 -7.12 13.15 20.06
CA ILE A 202 -7.91 14.30 20.53
C ILE A 202 -8.66 13.90 21.81
N PRO A 203 -8.68 14.79 22.84
CA PRO A 203 -9.45 14.53 24.06
C PRO A 203 -10.91 14.20 23.75
N LEU A 204 -11.46 13.23 24.50
CA LEU A 204 -12.82 12.75 24.25
C LEU A 204 -13.83 13.88 24.22
N SER A 205 -13.78 14.80 25.19
CA SER A 205 -14.71 15.93 25.36
C SER A 205 -14.71 16.95 24.21
N THR A 206 -13.80 16.85 23.27
CA THR A 206 -13.70 17.78 22.13
C THR A 206 -13.61 17.06 20.79
N ARG A 207 -13.61 15.71 20.80
CA ARG A 207 -13.36 14.90 19.60
C ARG A 207 -14.45 15.06 18.55
N ILE A 208 -15.72 15.00 18.94
CA ILE A 208 -16.85 15.19 18.02
C ILE A 208 -16.80 16.57 17.38
N GLU A 209 -16.58 17.61 18.21
CA GLU A 209 -16.47 18.98 17.72
C GLU A 209 -15.29 19.13 16.74
N TYR A 210 -14.14 18.53 17.05
CA TYR A 210 -12.97 18.54 16.19
C TYR A 210 -13.24 17.84 14.85
N ILE A 211 -13.90 16.67 14.86
CA ILE A 211 -14.29 15.97 13.63
C ILE A 211 -15.20 16.85 12.79
N ASN A 212 -16.25 17.38 13.37
CA ASN A 212 -17.26 18.17 12.66
C ASN A 212 -16.70 19.47 12.10
N LYS A 213 -15.99 20.27 12.92
CA LYS A 213 -15.54 21.62 12.53
C LYS A 213 -14.21 21.67 11.83
N THR A 214 -13.38 20.64 11.96
CA THR A 214 -12.03 20.67 11.38
C THR A 214 -11.85 19.60 10.34
N VAL A 215 -12.14 18.35 10.69
CA VAL A 215 -11.82 17.20 9.83
C VAL A 215 -12.77 17.17 8.63
N TYR A 216 -14.07 17.14 8.86
CA TYR A 216 -15.05 17.03 7.78
C TYR A 216 -15.07 18.23 6.84
N GLU A 217 -14.88 19.44 7.37
CA GLU A 217 -14.74 20.62 6.52
C GLU A 217 -13.53 20.54 5.59
N LYS A 218 -12.38 20.12 6.13
CA LYS A 218 -11.14 19.94 5.34
C LYS A 218 -11.28 18.82 4.31
N LEU A 219 -11.87 17.68 4.68
CA LEU A 219 -12.06 16.57 3.77
C LEU A 219 -13.04 16.91 2.64
N ASN A 220 -14.18 17.52 2.96
CA ASN A 220 -15.13 17.98 1.96
C ASN A 220 -14.50 18.96 0.97
N LYS A 221 -13.66 19.89 1.47
CA LYS A 221 -12.92 20.83 0.63
C LYS A 221 -11.87 20.13 -0.23
N LEU A 222 -11.12 19.20 0.36
CA LEU A 222 -10.04 18.46 -0.34
C LEU A 222 -10.58 17.63 -1.51
N TYR A 223 -11.69 16.94 -1.29
CA TYR A 223 -12.30 16.05 -2.29
C TYR A 223 -13.43 16.69 -3.10
N SER A 224 -13.70 17.98 -2.88
CA SER A 224 -14.80 18.71 -3.55
C SER A 224 -16.13 17.97 -3.43
N THR A 225 -16.47 17.55 -2.21
CA THR A 225 -17.65 16.73 -1.88
C THR A 225 -18.38 17.28 -0.67
N GLU A 226 -19.60 16.81 -0.43
CA GLU A 226 -20.41 17.05 0.77
C GLU A 226 -20.80 15.73 1.46
N ILE A 227 -20.02 14.67 1.23
CA ILE A 227 -20.32 13.34 1.78
C ILE A 227 -20.18 13.33 3.30
N PHE A 228 -19.17 14.05 3.83
CA PHE A 228 -18.96 14.13 5.27
C PHE A 228 -19.92 15.12 5.89
N THR A 229 -21.00 14.62 6.47
CA THR A 229 -21.96 15.41 7.23
C THR A 229 -21.61 15.40 8.71
N PRO A 230 -21.92 16.49 9.47
CA PRO A 230 -21.60 16.53 10.88
C PRO A 230 -22.21 15.36 11.66
N LEU A 231 -21.38 14.74 12.51
CA LEU A 231 -21.85 13.72 13.45
C LEU A 231 -22.85 14.31 14.43
N THR A 232 -23.93 13.58 14.69
CA THR A 232 -25.00 13.93 15.60
C THR A 232 -25.00 13.11 16.89
N ILE A 233 -23.98 12.25 17.05
CA ILE A 233 -23.70 11.49 18.27
C ILE A 233 -23.57 12.47 19.44
N ARG A 234 -24.22 12.18 20.56
CA ARG A 234 -24.25 13.03 21.76
C ARG A 234 -23.27 12.56 22.82
N ASP A 235 -23.11 11.25 22.93
CA ASP A 235 -22.21 10.63 23.89
C ASP A 235 -20.88 10.30 23.22
N GLU A 236 -19.84 11.03 23.61
CA GLU A 236 -18.49 10.87 23.09
C GLU A 236 -17.88 9.51 23.41
N SER A 237 -18.37 8.83 24.44
CA SER A 237 -17.96 7.47 24.76
C SER A 237 -18.42 6.46 23.70
N ILE A 238 -19.58 6.69 23.10
CA ILE A 238 -20.10 5.86 22.01
C ILE A 238 -19.26 6.04 20.75
N LEU A 239 -18.89 7.28 20.40
CA LEU A 239 -17.95 7.52 19.30
C LEU A 239 -16.64 6.79 19.53
N LYS A 240 -16.07 6.89 20.75
CA LYS A 240 -14.85 6.20 21.10
C LYS A 240 -14.98 4.68 20.94
N GLU A 241 -16.04 4.09 21.43
CA GLU A 241 -16.26 2.64 21.36
C GLU A 241 -16.41 2.15 19.91
N ILE A 242 -17.11 2.91 19.06
CA ILE A 242 -17.20 2.61 17.63
C ILE A 242 -15.82 2.71 16.96
N MET A 243 -15.05 3.76 17.28
CA MET A 243 -13.70 3.92 16.75
C MET A 243 -12.78 2.79 17.20
N ASP A 244 -12.83 2.39 18.45
CA ASP A 244 -12.01 1.29 18.99
C ASP A 244 -12.34 -0.06 18.31
N LYS A 245 -13.60 -0.30 17.94
CA LYS A 245 -14.00 -1.51 17.20
C LYS A 245 -13.54 -1.48 15.73
N LEU A 246 -13.52 -0.30 15.14
CA LEU A 246 -13.05 -0.13 13.76
C LEU A 246 -11.52 -0.12 13.68
N ASP A 247 -10.82 0.28 14.73
CA ASP A 247 -9.38 0.51 14.74
C ASP A 247 -8.55 -0.67 14.23
N PRO A 248 -8.80 -1.92 14.64
CA PRO A 248 -8.03 -3.06 14.13
C PRO A 248 -8.33 -3.43 12.67
N LEU A 249 -9.38 -2.88 12.05
CA LEU A 249 -9.73 -3.18 10.67
C LEU A 249 -8.79 -2.47 9.69
N MET A 250 -8.40 -3.15 8.61
CA MET A 250 -7.76 -2.54 7.45
C MET A 250 -8.81 -2.50 6.32
N LEU A 251 -9.46 -1.33 6.16
CA LEU A 251 -10.58 -1.18 5.23
C LEU A 251 -10.14 -1.11 3.75
N THR A 252 -8.89 -0.78 3.51
CA THR A 252 -8.30 -0.71 2.16
C THR A 252 -7.91 -2.08 1.61
N ASP A 253 -7.94 -3.13 2.43
CA ASP A 253 -7.61 -4.52 2.07
C ASP A 253 -8.85 -5.41 1.93
N VAL A 254 -10.05 -4.83 2.00
CA VAL A 254 -11.31 -5.58 1.83
C VAL A 254 -11.63 -5.64 0.34
N ASP A 255 -11.50 -6.85 -0.25
CA ASP A 255 -12.03 -7.21 -1.57
C ASP A 255 -13.56 -7.40 -1.51
#